data_cb7bd0434e4290c6e816a07b23d5956e
#
_entry.id   cb7bd0434e4290c6e816a07b23d5956e
#
_cell.length_a   1.000
_cell.length_b   1.000
_cell.length_c   1.000
_cell.angle_alpha   90.00
_cell.angle_beta   90.00
_cell.angle_gamma   90.00
#
_symmetry.space_group_name_H-M   'P 1'
#
loop_
_entity.id
_entity.type
_entity.pdbx_description
1 polymer ?
#
loop_
_entity_poly.entity_id
_entity_poly.type
_entity_poly.pdbx_seq_one_letter_code
_entity_poly.pdbx_strand_id
1 'polypeptide(L)'
;LLKPAFSLPPASILDVQLLEVSRADAPGTLIGRSRGVPVGRGPYPLTISVLDGAIQPQGRYVLRATVRDGERLLFTSTTAVPVQPRWKFPVRLELEAVEGGPLRGYPWLRSPAASVPASADAPRKEQQFSLDPVTTALSGSGDCNRFAGSFELAGETLRLLPAIKTQMACEPSVMADEEAFLAALARVRRWRLDGHGRLELLAESGDLLLRLEPLLELSPLVQSVLV
;
A
#
# COMPACT_ATOMS: atom_id res chain seq x y z
N LEU A 1 4.40 12.97 8.09
CA LEU A 1 4.91 11.64 8.42
C LEU A 1 3.87 10.62 7.98
N LEU A 2 4.26 9.66 7.14
CA LEU A 2 3.49 8.44 6.96
C LEU A 2 3.55 7.65 8.27
N LYS A 3 2.41 7.36 8.86
CA LYS A 3 2.29 6.44 10.00
C LYS A 3 1.56 5.18 9.51
N PRO A 4 2.10 4.00 9.74
CA PRO A 4 3.44 3.62 10.20
C PRO A 4 4.52 3.83 9.11
N ALA A 5 5.80 3.85 9.49
CA ALA A 5 6.91 3.93 8.55
C ALA A 5 6.99 2.61 7.75
N PHE A 6 6.55 2.63 6.52
CA PHE A 6 6.63 1.50 5.59
C PHE A 6 7.19 1.96 4.25
N SER A 7 7.71 1.03 3.48
CA SER A 7 8.18 1.29 2.13
C SER A 7 6.99 1.40 1.18
N LEU A 8 7.00 2.44 0.36
CA LEU A 8 6.03 2.59 -0.73
C LEU A 8 6.45 1.71 -1.91
N PRO A 9 5.49 1.25 -2.74
CA PRO A 9 5.82 0.62 -4.01
C PRO A 9 6.77 1.49 -4.85
N PRO A 10 7.72 0.90 -5.60
CA PRO A 10 8.76 1.65 -6.31
C PRO A 10 8.23 2.66 -7.33
N ALA A 11 7.06 2.38 -7.92
CA ALA A 11 6.41 3.26 -8.89
C ALA A 11 5.49 4.31 -8.26
N SER A 12 5.44 4.39 -6.93
CA SER A 12 4.58 5.35 -6.24
C SER A 12 5.01 6.78 -6.52
N ILE A 13 4.04 7.63 -6.76
CA ILE A 13 4.24 9.07 -6.95
C ILE A 13 3.60 9.81 -5.77
N LEU A 14 4.43 10.54 -5.05
CA LEU A 14 3.99 11.54 -4.08
C LEU A 14 3.71 12.84 -4.82
N ASP A 15 2.49 13.32 -4.72
CA ASP A 15 1.99 14.55 -5.36
C ASP A 15 1.54 15.52 -4.27
N VAL A 16 2.22 16.64 -4.13
CA VAL A 16 1.87 17.70 -3.17
C VAL A 16 1.44 18.94 -3.94
N GLN A 17 0.28 19.46 -3.58
CA GLN A 17 -0.37 20.59 -4.23
C GLN A 17 -0.56 21.73 -3.25
N LEU A 18 -0.23 22.94 -3.69
CA LEU A 18 -0.55 24.19 -3.01
C LEU A 18 -1.76 24.81 -3.70
N LEU A 19 -2.84 24.97 -2.96
CA LEU A 19 -4.12 25.47 -3.44
C LEU A 19 -4.45 26.80 -2.77
N GLU A 20 -4.93 27.75 -3.57
CA GLU A 20 -5.55 28.97 -3.10
C GLU A 20 -7.03 28.70 -2.85
N VAL A 21 -7.52 29.01 -1.63
CA VAL A 21 -8.88 28.67 -1.14
C VAL A 21 -9.60 29.87 -0.50
N SER A 22 -9.36 31.08 -0.99
CA SER A 22 -9.99 32.29 -0.45
C SER A 22 -11.49 32.32 -0.70
N ARG A 23 -11.97 31.66 -1.76
CA ARG A 23 -13.39 31.53 -2.08
C ARG A 23 -13.98 30.30 -1.42
N ALA A 24 -14.97 30.46 -0.56
CA ALA A 24 -15.57 29.35 0.20
C ALA A 24 -16.44 28.41 -0.66
N ASP A 25 -16.99 28.94 -1.75
CA ASP A 25 -17.97 28.30 -2.65
C ASP A 25 -17.39 27.84 -4.00
N ALA A 26 -16.06 27.91 -4.14
CA ALA A 26 -15.36 27.50 -5.35
C ALA A 26 -14.27 26.45 -5.06
N PRO A 27 -13.97 25.57 -6.01
CA PRO A 27 -12.81 24.69 -5.92
C PRO A 27 -11.53 25.52 -5.74
N GLY A 28 -10.60 25.01 -4.93
CA GLY A 28 -9.30 25.67 -4.74
C GLY A 28 -8.53 25.75 -6.07
N THR A 29 -7.90 26.88 -6.31
CA THR A 29 -7.05 27.09 -7.48
C THR A 29 -5.65 26.56 -7.23
N LEU A 30 -5.16 25.68 -8.11
CA LEU A 30 -3.79 25.15 -8.03
C LEU A 30 -2.79 26.27 -8.39
N ILE A 31 -1.91 26.61 -7.45
CA ILE A 31 -0.86 27.63 -7.62
C ILE A 31 0.56 27.08 -7.58
N GLY A 32 0.72 25.89 -7.05
CA GLY A 32 2.02 25.21 -6.99
C GLY A 32 1.86 23.71 -6.83
N ARG A 33 2.82 22.95 -7.37
CA ARG A 33 2.80 21.50 -7.32
C ARG A 33 4.22 20.95 -7.22
N SER A 34 4.41 19.93 -6.42
CA SER A 34 5.63 19.13 -6.42
C SER A 34 5.26 17.66 -6.58
N ARG A 35 5.95 16.99 -7.49
CA ARG A 35 5.80 15.56 -7.74
C ARG A 35 7.15 14.87 -7.65
N GLY A 36 7.19 13.71 -7.01
CA GLY A 36 8.42 12.93 -6.92
C GLY A 36 8.15 11.50 -6.51
N VAL A 37 9.09 10.63 -6.82
CA VAL A 37 9.09 9.26 -6.32
C VAL A 37 9.66 9.29 -4.91
N PRO A 38 8.89 8.90 -3.88
CA PRO A 38 9.39 8.83 -2.52
C PRO A 38 10.39 7.68 -2.40
N VAL A 39 11.62 7.96 -2.01
CA VAL A 39 12.68 6.96 -1.88
C VAL A 39 12.94 6.67 -0.40
N GLY A 40 12.99 5.42 -0.03
CA GLY A 40 13.26 4.98 1.33
C GLY A 40 12.08 5.22 2.28
N ARG A 41 12.41 5.49 3.55
CA ARG A 41 11.42 5.78 4.59
C ARG A 41 11.26 7.27 4.78
N GLY A 42 10.01 7.74 4.91
CA GLY A 42 9.74 9.15 5.26
C GLY A 42 10.43 9.63 6.55
N PRO A 43 10.51 10.93 6.79
CA PRO A 43 9.83 11.97 6.03
C PRO A 43 10.45 12.25 4.65
N TYR A 44 9.60 12.57 3.66
CA TYR A 44 10.05 12.90 2.30
C TYR A 44 10.12 14.42 2.15
N PRO A 45 11.32 15.02 2.06
CA PRO A 45 11.46 16.46 1.83
C PRO A 45 11.04 16.82 0.42
N LEU A 46 10.19 17.84 0.30
CA LEU A 46 9.73 18.38 -0.99
C LEU A 46 9.79 19.89 -0.97
N THR A 47 9.98 20.46 -2.13
CA THR A 47 9.90 21.92 -2.37
C THR A 47 8.83 22.18 -3.41
N ILE A 48 7.96 23.14 -3.16
CA ILE A 48 6.96 23.61 -4.11
C ILE A 48 7.41 24.96 -4.61
N SER A 49 7.70 25.06 -5.91
CA SER A 49 7.93 26.33 -6.58
C SER A 49 6.63 26.94 -7.03
N VAL A 50 6.48 28.23 -6.84
CA VAL A 50 5.33 29.03 -7.28
C VAL A 50 5.81 30.19 -8.14
N LEU A 51 4.96 30.65 -9.05
CA LEU A 51 5.28 31.83 -9.85
C LEU A 51 5.29 33.10 -8.96
N ASP A 52 6.15 34.05 -9.34
CA ASP A 52 6.21 35.34 -8.68
C ASP A 52 4.83 36.02 -8.72
N GLY A 53 4.40 36.56 -7.61
CA GLY A 53 3.09 37.19 -7.48
C GLY A 53 1.89 36.22 -7.35
N ALA A 54 2.08 34.92 -7.43
CA ALA A 54 1.00 33.95 -7.25
C ALA A 54 0.50 33.88 -5.81
N ILE A 55 1.35 34.25 -4.85
CA ILE A 55 0.98 34.30 -3.44
C ILE A 55 0.62 35.73 -3.05
N GLN A 56 -0.64 35.94 -2.73
CA GLN A 56 -1.16 37.26 -2.30
C GLN A 56 -1.09 37.38 -0.76
N PRO A 57 -0.76 38.56 -0.20
CA PRO A 57 -0.62 38.73 1.25
C PRO A 57 -1.86 38.37 2.07
N GLN A 58 -3.05 38.50 1.49
CA GLN A 58 -4.34 38.22 2.12
C GLN A 58 -4.96 36.90 1.65
N GLY A 59 -4.30 36.15 0.76
CA GLY A 59 -4.78 34.88 0.25
C GLY A 59 -4.77 33.80 1.32
N ARG A 60 -5.71 32.89 1.23
CA ARG A 60 -5.75 31.67 2.06
C ARG A 60 -5.25 30.49 1.23
N TYR A 61 -4.29 29.79 1.76
CA TYR A 61 -3.61 28.70 1.08
C TYR A 61 -3.64 27.42 1.91
N VAL A 62 -3.75 26.31 1.24
CA VAL A 62 -3.69 24.98 1.86
C VAL A 62 -2.78 24.05 1.05
N LEU A 63 -2.13 23.15 1.76
CA LEU A 63 -1.41 22.04 1.18
C LEU A 63 -2.26 20.78 1.26
N ARG A 64 -2.26 20.04 0.16
CA ARG A 64 -2.79 18.68 0.07
C ARG A 64 -1.74 17.77 -0.54
N ALA A 65 -1.75 16.53 -0.12
CA ALA A 65 -0.84 15.54 -0.67
C ALA A 65 -1.55 14.20 -0.91
N THR A 66 -1.13 13.52 -1.96
CA THR A 66 -1.56 12.16 -2.28
C THR A 66 -0.35 11.31 -2.67
N VAL A 67 -0.43 10.01 -2.41
CA VAL A 67 0.48 9.03 -2.97
C VAL A 67 -0.32 8.10 -3.86
N ARG A 68 0.13 7.92 -5.08
CA ARG A 68 -0.48 7.03 -6.07
C ARG A 68 0.53 6.04 -6.62
N ASP A 69 0.03 4.87 -6.98
CA ASP A 69 0.72 3.88 -7.79
C ASP A 69 -0.10 3.67 -9.07
N GLY A 70 0.35 4.25 -10.17
CA GLY A 70 -0.49 4.41 -11.35
C GLY A 70 -1.76 5.21 -11.04
N GLU A 71 -2.92 4.68 -11.41
CA GLU A 71 -4.23 5.30 -11.13
C GLU A 71 -4.70 5.08 -9.69
N ARG A 72 -4.04 4.23 -8.94
CA ARG A 72 -4.47 3.82 -7.61
C ARG A 72 -4.01 4.79 -6.53
N LEU A 73 -4.95 5.32 -5.77
CA LEU A 73 -4.67 6.15 -4.60
C LEU A 73 -4.33 5.27 -3.40
N LEU A 74 -3.12 5.44 -2.86
CA LEU A 74 -2.63 4.70 -1.70
C LEU A 74 -2.80 5.48 -0.41
N PHE A 75 -2.46 6.78 -0.46
CA PHE A 75 -2.52 7.67 0.70
C PHE A 75 -3.04 9.04 0.29
N THR A 76 -3.66 9.71 1.23
CA THR A 76 -4.10 11.09 1.08
C THR A 76 -3.95 11.87 2.38
N SER A 77 -3.77 13.18 2.28
CA SER A 77 -3.94 14.05 3.45
C SER A 77 -5.42 14.14 3.77
N THR A 78 -5.82 13.76 4.97
CA THR A 78 -7.21 13.83 5.44
C THR A 78 -7.62 15.26 5.75
N THR A 79 -6.65 16.09 6.14
CA THR A 79 -6.86 17.49 6.43
C THR A 79 -6.00 18.36 5.52
N ALA A 80 -6.61 19.38 4.93
CA ALA A 80 -5.87 20.42 4.22
C ALA A 80 -5.10 21.25 5.23
N VAL A 81 -3.78 21.29 5.13
CA VAL A 81 -2.93 22.03 6.05
C VAL A 81 -2.86 23.49 5.60
N PRO A 82 -3.39 24.45 6.39
CA PRO A 82 -3.29 25.86 6.05
C PRO A 82 -1.84 26.32 6.08
N VAL A 83 -1.45 27.12 5.11
CA VAL A 83 -0.13 27.75 5.04
C VAL A 83 -0.27 29.25 4.91
N GLN A 84 0.65 29.98 5.55
CA GLN A 84 0.71 31.43 5.46
C GLN A 84 1.85 31.86 4.53
N PRO A 85 1.66 32.92 3.72
CA PRO A 85 2.66 33.35 2.73
C PRO A 85 4.04 33.70 3.29
N ARG A 86 4.15 33.91 4.60
CA ARG A 86 5.38 34.31 5.30
C ARG A 86 6.02 33.20 6.12
N TRP A 87 5.54 31.96 6.03
CA TRP A 87 6.14 30.86 6.79
C TRP A 87 7.53 30.54 6.28
N LYS A 88 8.50 30.62 7.20
CA LYS A 88 9.91 30.27 6.96
C LYS A 88 10.28 28.87 7.43
N PHE A 89 9.32 28.12 7.98
CA PHE A 89 9.54 26.81 8.56
C PHE A 89 8.99 25.70 7.67
N PRO A 90 9.62 24.52 7.66
CA PRO A 90 9.06 23.37 6.93
C PRO A 90 7.69 23.01 7.50
N VAL A 91 6.72 22.83 6.62
CA VAL A 91 5.37 22.38 6.97
C VAL A 91 5.36 20.84 6.90
N ARG A 92 4.80 20.24 7.94
CA ARG A 92 4.63 18.78 7.99
C ARG A 92 3.23 18.42 7.51
N LEU A 93 3.16 17.55 6.51
CA LEU A 93 1.93 16.91 6.06
C LEU A 93 1.90 15.47 6.57
N GLU A 94 0.79 15.09 7.20
CA GLU A 94 0.52 13.70 7.55
C GLU A 94 -0.42 13.11 6.48
N LEU A 95 -0.10 11.90 6.06
CA LEU A 95 -0.88 11.16 5.08
C LEU A 95 -1.44 9.92 5.76
N GLU A 96 -2.71 9.65 5.50
CA GLU A 96 -3.38 8.43 5.92
C GLU A 96 -3.61 7.50 4.74
N ALA A 97 -3.54 6.20 5.00
CA ALA A 97 -3.86 5.20 4.00
C ALA A 97 -5.33 5.34 3.59
N VAL A 98 -5.58 5.35 2.30
CA VAL A 98 -6.93 5.15 1.79
C VAL A 98 -7.35 3.74 2.13
N GLU A 99 -8.62 3.52 2.46
CA GLU A 99 -9.13 2.24 2.92
C GLU A 99 -8.64 1.08 2.05
N GLY A 100 -7.78 0.25 2.63
CA GLY A 100 -7.12 -0.85 1.94
C GLY A 100 -6.17 -0.46 0.82
N GLY A 101 -5.86 0.84 0.64
CA GLY A 101 -5.00 1.32 -0.43
C GLY A 101 -3.69 0.53 -0.58
N PRO A 102 -2.88 0.38 0.46
CA PRO A 102 -1.63 -0.38 0.38
C PRO A 102 -1.81 -1.90 0.42
N LEU A 103 -3.01 -2.41 0.70
CA LEU A 103 -3.29 -3.85 0.82
C LEU A 103 -3.80 -4.46 -0.49
N ARG A 104 -4.53 -3.69 -1.29
CA ARG A 104 -5.21 -4.15 -2.50
C ARG A 104 -4.33 -4.05 -3.75
N GLY A 105 -4.58 -4.93 -4.73
CA GLY A 105 -4.03 -4.84 -6.09
C GLY A 105 -2.60 -5.33 -6.24
N TYR A 106 -2.00 -5.93 -5.21
CA TYR A 106 -0.72 -6.65 -5.28
C TYR A 106 -0.92 -8.10 -4.88
N PRO A 107 -0.15 -9.03 -5.48
CA PRO A 107 0.06 -10.32 -4.87
C PRO A 107 0.92 -10.15 -3.61
N TRP A 108 0.48 -10.77 -2.53
CA TRP A 108 1.20 -10.87 -1.28
C TRP A 108 1.77 -12.28 -1.14
N LEU A 109 3.08 -12.39 -1.21
CA LEU A 109 3.82 -13.63 -1.10
C LEU A 109 4.08 -13.98 0.35
N ARG A 110 3.83 -15.21 0.76
CA ARG A 110 4.29 -15.71 2.03
C ARG A 110 5.81 -15.74 2.05
N SER A 111 6.41 -15.01 2.97
CA SER A 111 7.85 -15.11 3.23
C SER A 111 8.18 -16.54 3.66
N PRO A 112 9.15 -17.23 3.03
CA PRO A 112 9.55 -18.54 3.49
C PRO A 112 9.98 -18.40 4.96
N ALA A 113 9.28 -19.09 5.84
CA ALA A 113 9.70 -19.14 7.23
C ALA A 113 11.14 -19.70 7.27
N ALA A 114 12.01 -19.06 8.01
CA ALA A 114 13.42 -19.42 8.14
C ALA A 114 13.67 -20.83 8.74
N SER A 115 12.65 -21.67 8.83
CA SER A 115 12.65 -22.92 9.59
C SER A 115 12.19 -24.17 8.84
N VAL A 116 11.99 -24.13 7.52
CA VAL A 116 11.74 -25.36 6.76
C VAL A 116 12.83 -25.53 5.73
N PRO A 117 13.75 -26.53 5.87
CA PRO A 117 14.70 -26.86 4.82
C PRO A 117 13.89 -27.34 3.60
N ALA A 118 13.94 -26.55 2.53
CA ALA A 118 13.39 -26.96 1.26
C ALA A 118 14.10 -28.24 0.80
N SER A 119 13.36 -29.33 0.61
CA SER A 119 13.87 -30.41 -0.23
C SER A 119 14.04 -29.86 -1.64
N ALA A 120 15.25 -29.98 -2.19
CA ALA A 120 15.74 -29.22 -3.34
C ALA A 120 15.11 -29.58 -4.70
N ASP A 121 14.14 -30.47 -4.78
CA ASP A 121 13.80 -31.14 -6.06
C ASP A 121 12.38 -30.90 -6.61
N ALA A 122 11.56 -30.04 -5.99
CA ALA A 122 10.27 -29.70 -6.58
C ALA A 122 10.11 -28.16 -6.70
N PRO A 123 9.73 -27.63 -7.88
CA PRO A 123 9.40 -26.23 -8.02
C PRO A 123 8.16 -25.93 -7.15
N ARG A 124 8.37 -25.38 -5.97
CA ARG A 124 7.28 -24.93 -5.12
C ARG A 124 6.63 -23.71 -5.78
N LYS A 125 5.34 -23.79 -6.01
CA LYS A 125 4.54 -22.61 -6.30
C LYS A 125 4.43 -21.81 -5.00
N GLU A 126 4.68 -20.53 -5.10
CA GLU A 126 4.69 -19.66 -3.92
C GLU A 126 3.28 -19.47 -3.39
N GLN A 127 3.11 -19.62 -2.07
CA GLN A 127 1.85 -19.29 -1.39
C GLN A 127 1.63 -17.79 -1.44
N GLN A 128 0.53 -17.39 -2.07
CA GLN A 128 0.24 -15.98 -2.27
C GLN A 128 -1.27 -15.72 -2.31
N PHE A 129 -1.64 -14.48 -2.05
CA PHE A 129 -2.99 -13.99 -2.33
C PHE A 129 -2.96 -12.55 -2.82
N SER A 130 -4.03 -12.13 -3.47
CA SER A 130 -4.30 -10.75 -3.84
C SER A 130 -5.74 -10.37 -3.54
N LEU A 131 -5.92 -9.10 -3.18
CA LEU A 131 -7.21 -8.47 -3.01
C LEU A 131 -7.47 -7.56 -4.21
N ASP A 132 -8.60 -7.75 -4.86
CA ASP A 132 -8.98 -6.94 -6.02
C ASP A 132 -9.05 -5.44 -5.63
N PRO A 133 -8.51 -4.52 -6.44
CA PRO A 133 -8.47 -3.11 -6.10
C PRO A 133 -9.84 -2.42 -6.12
N VAL A 134 -10.83 -3.00 -6.79
CA VAL A 134 -12.14 -2.38 -7.02
C VAL A 134 -13.27 -3.14 -6.34
N THR A 135 -13.22 -4.48 -6.41
CA THR A 135 -14.23 -5.37 -5.87
C THR A 135 -13.81 -5.95 -4.51
N THR A 136 -14.62 -6.81 -3.94
CA THR A 136 -14.30 -7.60 -2.74
C THR A 136 -13.75 -8.98 -3.08
N ALA A 137 -13.23 -9.19 -4.30
CA ALA A 137 -12.72 -10.48 -4.72
C ALA A 137 -11.34 -10.76 -4.11
N LEU A 138 -11.19 -11.95 -3.55
CA LEU A 138 -9.95 -12.56 -3.08
C LEU A 138 -9.54 -13.64 -4.07
N SER A 139 -8.28 -13.69 -4.44
CA SER A 139 -7.70 -14.78 -5.23
C SER A 139 -6.30 -15.13 -4.73
N GLY A 140 -5.87 -16.36 -4.97
CA GLY A 140 -4.53 -16.76 -4.53
C GLY A 140 -4.15 -18.18 -4.96
N SER A 141 -2.97 -18.57 -4.50
CA SER A 141 -2.40 -19.91 -4.65
C SER A 141 -1.90 -20.42 -3.30
N GLY A 142 -2.21 -21.67 -2.98
CA GLY A 142 -1.77 -22.32 -1.76
C GLY A 142 -0.55 -23.20 -1.93
N ASP A 143 0.18 -23.08 -3.03
CA ASP A 143 1.28 -23.94 -3.49
C ASP A 143 0.83 -25.06 -4.44
N CYS A 144 -0.15 -25.88 -4.06
CA CYS A 144 -0.76 -26.88 -4.93
C CYS A 144 -1.94 -26.33 -5.72
N ASN A 145 -2.91 -25.76 -5.01
CA ASN A 145 -4.18 -25.32 -5.56
C ASN A 145 -4.30 -23.79 -5.63
N ARG A 146 -5.08 -23.33 -6.59
CA ARG A 146 -5.59 -21.97 -6.62
C ARG A 146 -6.86 -21.89 -5.79
N PHE A 147 -7.05 -20.76 -5.14
CA PHE A 147 -8.29 -20.47 -4.42
C PHE A 147 -8.84 -19.10 -4.81
N ALA A 148 -10.14 -18.96 -4.63
CA ALA A 148 -10.83 -17.69 -4.78
C ALA A 148 -11.91 -17.55 -3.72
N GLY A 149 -12.33 -16.32 -3.48
CA GLY A 149 -13.33 -16.00 -2.48
C GLY A 149 -13.60 -14.52 -2.42
N SER A 150 -13.91 -14.03 -1.23
CA SER A 150 -14.14 -12.62 -0.97
C SER A 150 -13.39 -12.16 0.28
N PHE A 151 -13.39 -10.86 0.51
CA PHE A 151 -12.87 -10.27 1.73
C PHE A 151 -13.77 -9.15 2.22
N GLU A 152 -13.71 -8.89 3.52
CA GLU A 152 -14.29 -7.73 4.19
C GLU A 152 -13.15 -6.91 4.76
N LEU A 153 -13.15 -5.60 4.51
CA LEU A 153 -12.09 -4.69 4.91
C LEU A 153 -12.69 -3.40 5.46
N ALA A 154 -12.32 -3.04 6.69
CA ALA A 154 -12.71 -1.80 7.33
C ALA A 154 -11.56 -1.31 8.23
N GLY A 155 -10.85 -0.27 7.79
CA GLY A 155 -9.66 0.21 8.47
C GLY A 155 -8.60 -0.88 8.62
N GLU A 156 -8.22 -1.20 9.86
CA GLU A 156 -7.28 -2.29 10.19
C GLU A 156 -7.95 -3.67 10.30
N THR A 157 -9.27 -3.74 10.22
CA THR A 157 -9.99 -5.01 10.27
C THR A 157 -10.02 -5.64 8.89
N LEU A 158 -9.63 -6.90 8.79
CA LEU A 158 -9.62 -7.69 7.57
C LEU A 158 -10.16 -9.09 7.86
N ARG A 159 -11.14 -9.52 7.07
CA ARG A 159 -11.60 -10.92 7.05
C ARG A 159 -11.42 -11.46 5.65
N LEU A 160 -10.71 -12.56 5.54
CA LEU A 160 -10.51 -13.29 4.30
C LEU A 160 -11.46 -14.49 4.30
N LEU A 161 -12.23 -14.63 3.24
CA LEU A 161 -13.29 -15.64 3.09
C LEU A 161 -12.98 -16.51 1.86
N PRO A 162 -11.95 -17.38 1.92
CA PRO A 162 -11.67 -18.33 0.83
C PRO A 162 -12.85 -19.29 0.72
N ALA A 163 -13.49 -19.35 -0.46
CA ALA A 163 -14.73 -20.09 -0.66
C ALA A 163 -14.56 -21.32 -1.54
N ILE A 164 -13.73 -21.24 -2.57
CA ILE A 164 -13.50 -22.31 -3.55
C ILE A 164 -12.01 -22.52 -3.76
N LYS A 165 -11.63 -23.76 -4.03
CA LYS A 165 -10.27 -24.11 -4.49
C LYS A 165 -10.31 -25.19 -5.55
N THR A 166 -9.29 -25.24 -6.39
CA THR A 166 -9.04 -26.40 -7.28
C THR A 166 -8.71 -27.64 -6.46
N GLN A 167 -8.84 -28.82 -7.04
CA GLN A 167 -8.59 -30.10 -6.37
C GLN A 167 -7.48 -30.86 -7.10
N MET A 168 -6.30 -30.27 -7.17
CA MET A 168 -5.12 -30.95 -7.71
C MET A 168 -4.52 -31.84 -6.61
N ALA A 169 -4.05 -33.01 -6.99
CA ALA A 169 -3.26 -33.87 -6.12
C ALA A 169 -1.78 -33.49 -6.22
N CYS A 170 -1.18 -33.18 -5.09
CA CYS A 170 0.24 -32.87 -4.94
C CYS A 170 0.84 -33.77 -3.86
N GLU A 171 2.13 -33.65 -3.62
CA GLU A 171 2.81 -34.29 -2.50
C GLU A 171 2.06 -34.01 -1.17
N PRO A 172 1.92 -34.99 -0.28
CA PRO A 172 1.18 -34.82 0.99
C PRO A 172 1.69 -33.65 1.85
N SER A 173 3.00 -33.40 1.85
CA SER A 173 3.61 -32.28 2.56
C SER A 173 3.17 -30.92 2.02
N VAL A 174 3.10 -30.79 0.69
CA VAL A 174 2.63 -29.56 0.01
C VAL A 174 1.15 -29.31 0.29
N MET A 175 0.35 -30.37 0.29
CA MET A 175 -1.09 -30.27 0.62
C MET A 175 -1.30 -29.87 2.08
N ALA A 176 -0.51 -30.39 3.02
CA ALA A 176 -0.58 -30.01 4.42
C ALA A 176 -0.17 -28.53 4.65
N ASP A 177 0.88 -28.07 3.97
CA ASP A 177 1.31 -26.66 4.02
C ASP A 177 0.26 -25.72 3.42
N GLU A 178 -0.40 -26.11 2.32
CA GLU A 178 -1.52 -25.39 1.74
C GLU A 178 -2.70 -25.29 2.71
N GLU A 179 -3.06 -26.40 3.35
CA GLU A 179 -4.16 -26.43 4.31
C GLU A 179 -3.88 -25.53 5.51
N ALA A 180 -2.64 -25.57 6.03
CA ALA A 180 -2.20 -24.68 7.10
C ALA A 180 -2.26 -23.20 6.69
N PHE A 181 -1.85 -22.87 5.46
CA PHE A 181 -1.93 -21.51 4.93
C PHE A 181 -3.37 -21.02 4.81
N LEU A 182 -4.27 -21.83 4.22
CA LEU A 182 -5.68 -21.48 4.08
C LEU A 182 -6.38 -21.36 5.44
N ALA A 183 -6.06 -22.25 6.38
CA ALA A 183 -6.56 -22.16 7.75
C ALA A 183 -6.08 -20.88 8.46
N ALA A 184 -4.84 -20.46 8.23
CA ALA A 184 -4.36 -19.19 8.76
C ALA A 184 -5.10 -18.00 8.15
N LEU A 185 -5.32 -17.99 6.82
CA LEU A 185 -6.10 -16.93 6.15
C LEU A 185 -7.52 -16.81 6.72
N ALA A 186 -8.20 -17.92 6.97
CA ALA A 186 -9.57 -17.93 7.52
C ALA A 186 -9.66 -17.35 8.94
N ARG A 187 -8.56 -17.40 9.69
CA ARG A 187 -8.46 -16.85 11.07
C ARG A 187 -8.10 -15.38 11.12
N VAL A 188 -7.73 -14.75 9.99
CA VAL A 188 -7.36 -13.34 9.95
C VAL A 188 -8.53 -12.47 10.40
N ARG A 189 -8.23 -11.51 11.28
CA ARG A 189 -9.18 -10.48 11.73
C ARG A 189 -8.62 -9.07 11.62
N ARG A 190 -7.29 -8.95 11.63
CA ARG A 190 -6.62 -7.66 11.54
C ARG A 190 -5.40 -7.74 10.62
N TRP A 191 -5.00 -6.59 10.11
CA TRP A 191 -3.79 -6.45 9.31
C TRP A 191 -3.02 -5.19 9.69
N ARG A 192 -1.73 -5.21 9.41
CA ARG A 192 -0.88 -4.03 9.43
C ARG A 192 0.31 -4.21 8.51
N LEU A 193 0.95 -3.12 8.13
CA LEU A 193 2.26 -3.16 7.50
C LEU A 193 3.33 -2.93 8.57
N ASP A 194 4.37 -3.75 8.56
CA ASP A 194 5.52 -3.53 9.43
C ASP A 194 6.40 -2.38 8.92
N GLY A 195 7.43 -2.03 9.70
CA GLY A 195 8.37 -0.97 9.32
C GLY A 195 9.20 -1.27 8.05
N HIS A 196 9.05 -2.43 7.41
CA HIS A 196 9.72 -2.83 6.17
C HIS A 196 8.75 -2.96 4.99
N GLY A 197 7.47 -2.64 5.19
CA GLY A 197 6.44 -2.77 4.15
C GLY A 197 5.88 -4.19 3.99
N ARG A 198 6.22 -5.11 4.89
CA ARG A 198 5.66 -6.47 4.89
C ARG A 198 4.28 -6.47 5.52
N LEU A 199 3.38 -7.24 4.95
CA LEU A 199 2.04 -7.43 5.48
C LEU A 199 2.07 -8.43 6.64
N GLU A 200 1.60 -8.01 7.80
CA GLU A 200 1.33 -8.86 8.95
C GLU A 200 -0.18 -9.08 9.08
N LEU A 201 -0.58 -10.34 8.99
CA LEU A 201 -1.96 -10.77 9.21
C LEU A 201 -2.09 -11.33 10.63
N LEU A 202 -3.06 -10.81 11.35
CA LEU A 202 -3.22 -11.05 12.78
C LEU A 202 -4.57 -11.71 13.09
N ALA A 203 -4.58 -12.55 14.11
CA ALA A 203 -5.81 -13.06 14.72
C ALA A 203 -6.53 -11.97 15.52
N GLU A 204 -7.72 -12.28 16.00
CA GLU A 204 -8.48 -11.41 16.93
C GLU A 204 -7.70 -11.06 18.18
N SER A 205 -6.95 -12.02 18.74
CA SER A 205 -6.07 -11.84 19.91
C SER A 205 -4.89 -10.90 19.65
N GLY A 206 -4.59 -10.58 18.37
CA GLY A 206 -3.40 -9.83 17.96
C GLY A 206 -2.19 -10.71 17.65
N ASP A 207 -2.32 -12.04 17.76
CA ASP A 207 -1.25 -12.97 17.42
C ASP A 207 -0.95 -12.94 15.93
N LEU A 208 0.33 -12.95 15.57
CA LEU A 208 0.78 -13.00 14.19
C LEU A 208 0.47 -14.39 13.59
N LEU A 209 -0.35 -14.39 12.54
CA LEU A 209 -0.69 -15.59 11.78
C LEU A 209 0.22 -15.79 10.58
N LEU A 210 0.42 -14.75 9.80
CA LEU A 210 1.21 -14.78 8.57
C LEU A 210 1.97 -13.47 8.39
N ARG A 211 3.17 -13.56 7.82
CA ARG A 211 3.92 -12.42 7.32
C ARG A 211 4.16 -12.64 5.82
N LEU A 212 3.84 -11.60 5.04
CA LEU A 212 3.92 -11.67 3.58
C LEU A 212 4.67 -10.45 3.04
N GLU A 213 5.30 -10.64 1.90
CA GLU A 213 6.01 -9.60 1.16
C GLU A 213 5.22 -9.22 -0.10
N PRO A 214 5.21 -7.95 -0.49
CA PRO A 214 4.57 -7.57 -1.74
C PRO A 214 5.38 -8.11 -2.90
N LEU A 215 4.74 -8.82 -3.83
CA LEU A 215 5.35 -9.18 -5.11
C LEU A 215 5.32 -7.94 -6.00
N LEU A 216 6.45 -7.25 -6.05
CA LEU A 216 6.64 -6.09 -6.91
C LEU A 216 7.21 -6.58 -8.24
N GLU A 217 6.40 -6.61 -9.28
CA GLU A 217 6.93 -6.71 -10.64
C GLU A 217 7.71 -5.42 -10.93
N LEU A 218 9.02 -5.54 -11.02
CA LEU A 218 9.85 -4.47 -11.55
C LEU A 218 9.49 -4.31 -13.03
N SER A 219 8.65 -3.34 -13.34
CA SER A 219 8.41 -2.96 -14.73
C SER A 219 9.75 -2.63 -15.39
N PRO A 220 10.09 -3.23 -16.54
CA PRO A 220 11.40 -3.04 -17.21
C PRO A 220 11.57 -1.64 -17.84
N LEU A 221 10.78 -0.64 -17.46
CA LEU A 221 10.79 0.71 -18.06
C LEU A 221 11.75 1.71 -17.41
N VAL A 222 12.68 1.29 -16.55
CA VAL A 222 13.68 2.20 -15.96
C VAL A 222 15.09 1.92 -16.53
N GLN A 223 15.24 1.35 -17.71
CA GLN A 223 16.56 1.13 -18.33
C GLN A 223 16.90 2.04 -19.51
N SER A 224 16.26 3.18 -19.67
CA SER A 224 16.66 4.09 -20.74
C SER A 224 16.41 5.56 -20.40
N VAL A 225 17.14 6.13 -19.45
CA VAL A 225 17.55 7.55 -19.48
C VAL A 225 18.88 7.68 -18.74
N LEU A 226 19.96 7.33 -19.42
CA LEU A 226 21.28 7.92 -19.22
C LEU A 226 21.82 8.26 -20.57
N VAL A 227 21.63 9.49 -20.97
CA VAL A 227 22.49 10.21 -21.92
C VAL A 227 22.71 11.59 -21.33
#